data_75ea8951c5ce62ae051d9735b5f34c3f
#
_entry.id   75ea8951c5ce62ae051d9735b5f34c3f
#
_cell.length_a   1.000
_cell.length_b   1.000
_cell.length_c   1.000
_cell.angle_alpha   90.00
_cell.angle_beta   90.00
_cell.angle_gamma   90.00
#
_symmetry.space_group_name_H-M   'P 1'
#
loop_
_entity.id
_entity.type
_entity.pdbx_description
1 polymer ?
#
loop_
_entity_poly.entity_id
_entity_poly.type
_entity_poly.pdbx_seq_one_letter_code
_entity_poly.pdbx_strand_id
1 'polypeptide(L)'
;DEDALPFADDSFDLIVSAGSLHNVNDLPGALIQVRRALRPGGMFIAAFVAGESLLQLRHDLIAADDAATGRVGVRVATMIDVQGAAGLLQRGGFVSPVAEIDSFTVRYAGLFALLADLRGMGEANALASRLPLRRDVLADVAARFADRADADGKTNVPVQIITLTAWNAG
;
A
#
# COMPACT_ATOMS: atom_id res chain seq x y z
N ASP A 1 -15.11 -7.66 -4.23
CA ASP A 1 -13.73 -7.90 -4.69
C ASP A 1 -13.31 -6.75 -5.59
N GLU A 2 -12.25 -6.06 -5.23
CA GLU A 2 -11.76 -4.86 -5.93
C GLU A 2 -11.16 -5.19 -7.31
N ASP A 3 -10.79 -6.45 -7.53
CA ASP A 3 -10.32 -6.94 -8.83
C ASP A 3 -11.48 -7.19 -9.82
N ALA A 4 -12.75 -7.27 -9.32
CA ALA A 4 -13.93 -7.51 -10.15
C ALA A 4 -15.14 -6.74 -9.58
N LEU A 5 -15.32 -5.51 -10.05
CA LEU A 5 -16.37 -4.63 -9.57
C LEU A 5 -17.73 -5.02 -10.20
N PRO A 6 -18.77 -5.31 -9.38
CA PRO A 6 -20.08 -5.77 -9.88
C PRO A 6 -20.98 -4.60 -10.28
N PHE A 7 -20.45 -3.58 -10.93
CA PHE A 7 -21.19 -2.39 -11.30
C PHE A 7 -21.39 -2.31 -12.81
N ALA A 8 -22.57 -1.83 -13.21
CA ALA A 8 -22.84 -1.51 -14.61
C ALA A 8 -22.08 -0.25 -15.02
N ASP A 9 -21.86 -0.11 -16.32
CA ASP A 9 -21.26 1.10 -16.90
C ASP A 9 -22.18 2.31 -16.63
N ASP A 10 -21.60 3.50 -16.52
CA ASP A 10 -22.30 4.79 -16.36
C ASP A 10 -23.29 4.83 -15.16
N SER A 11 -22.94 4.17 -14.06
CA SER A 11 -23.84 4.02 -12.90
C SER A 11 -23.65 5.12 -11.84
N PHE A 12 -22.47 5.73 -11.75
CA PHE A 12 -22.12 6.62 -10.66
C PHE A 12 -21.61 7.99 -11.14
N ASP A 13 -21.95 9.03 -10.39
CA ASP A 13 -21.41 10.37 -10.57
C ASP A 13 -20.13 10.58 -9.75
N LEU A 14 -19.95 9.77 -8.69
CA LEU A 14 -18.79 9.79 -7.81
C LEU A 14 -18.48 8.36 -7.35
N ILE A 15 -17.20 7.98 -7.43
CA ILE A 15 -16.66 6.76 -6.80
C ILE A 15 -15.55 7.18 -5.83
N VAL A 16 -15.65 6.69 -4.59
CA VAL A 16 -14.63 6.92 -3.56
C VAL A 16 -14.05 5.59 -3.10
N SER A 17 -12.72 5.50 -3.05
CA SER A 17 -11.99 4.36 -2.49
C SER A 17 -11.09 4.83 -1.36
N ALA A 18 -11.28 4.31 -0.15
CA ALA A 18 -10.48 4.68 1.01
C ALA A 18 -9.82 3.44 1.62
N GLY A 19 -8.49 3.39 1.57
CA GLY A 19 -7.69 2.36 2.23
C GLY A 19 -7.75 0.96 1.62
N SER A 20 -8.13 0.78 0.35
CA SER A 20 -8.24 -0.56 -0.26
C SER A 20 -7.34 -0.78 -1.48
N LEU A 21 -7.04 0.24 -2.26
CA LEU A 21 -6.36 0.09 -3.56
C LEU A 21 -4.94 -0.49 -3.47
N HIS A 22 -4.26 -0.38 -2.35
CA HIS A 22 -2.93 -0.97 -2.17
C HIS A 22 -2.96 -2.51 -2.03
N ASN A 23 -4.15 -3.09 -1.84
CA ASN A 23 -4.37 -4.54 -1.74
C ASN A 23 -4.88 -5.16 -3.04
N VAL A 24 -5.14 -4.36 -4.06
CA VAL A 24 -5.64 -4.82 -5.36
C VAL A 24 -4.51 -5.46 -6.18
N ASN A 25 -4.72 -6.67 -6.71
CA ASN A 25 -3.71 -7.37 -7.49
C ASN A 25 -3.51 -6.76 -8.88
N ASP A 26 -4.61 -6.35 -9.53
CA ASP A 26 -4.60 -5.68 -10.84
C ASP A 26 -5.12 -4.24 -10.70
N LEU A 27 -4.32 -3.37 -10.13
CA LEU A 27 -4.68 -1.95 -9.98
C LEU A 27 -5.01 -1.26 -11.33
N PRO A 28 -4.28 -1.48 -12.43
CA PRO A 28 -4.68 -0.96 -13.74
C PRO A 28 -6.07 -1.42 -14.18
N GLY A 29 -6.38 -2.72 -14.06
CA GLY A 29 -7.68 -3.29 -14.39
C GLY A 29 -8.80 -2.73 -13.52
N ALA A 30 -8.58 -2.60 -12.21
CA ALA A 30 -9.54 -2.00 -11.29
C ALA A 30 -9.86 -0.54 -11.66
N LEU A 31 -8.85 0.26 -12.00
CA LEU A 31 -9.04 1.66 -12.42
C LEU A 31 -9.84 1.77 -13.72
N ILE A 32 -9.64 0.85 -14.67
CA ILE A 32 -10.45 0.79 -15.90
C ILE A 32 -11.91 0.49 -15.56
N GLN A 33 -12.17 -0.47 -14.66
CA GLN A 33 -13.53 -0.80 -14.22
C GLN A 33 -14.19 0.37 -13.48
N VAL A 34 -13.45 1.07 -12.60
CA VAL A 34 -13.91 2.30 -11.93
C VAL A 34 -14.33 3.34 -12.97
N ARG A 35 -13.47 3.60 -13.98
CA ARG A 35 -13.78 4.58 -15.03
C ARG A 35 -15.03 4.20 -15.82
N ARG A 36 -15.21 2.92 -16.17
CA ARG A 36 -16.41 2.43 -16.88
C ARG A 36 -17.68 2.60 -16.05
N ALA A 37 -17.60 2.40 -14.74
CA ALA A 37 -18.73 2.55 -13.84
C ALA A 37 -19.11 4.03 -13.60
N LEU A 38 -18.19 4.96 -13.85
CA LEU A 38 -18.46 6.41 -13.77
C LEU A 38 -19.17 6.91 -15.03
N ARG A 39 -20.20 7.74 -14.83
CA ARG A 39 -20.82 8.51 -15.91
C ARG A 39 -19.83 9.47 -16.56
N PRO A 40 -20.08 9.91 -17.79
CA PRO A 40 -19.36 11.04 -18.38
C PRO A 40 -19.35 12.26 -17.44
N GLY A 41 -18.19 12.80 -17.16
CA GLY A 41 -17.98 13.87 -16.18
C GLY A 41 -17.97 13.43 -14.71
N GLY A 42 -18.19 12.15 -14.43
CA GLY A 42 -18.10 11.58 -13.08
C GLY A 42 -16.71 11.63 -12.51
N MET A 43 -16.60 11.72 -11.18
CA MET A 43 -15.34 11.91 -10.46
C MET A 43 -14.92 10.64 -9.70
N PHE A 44 -13.64 10.34 -9.72
CA PHE A 44 -13.00 9.33 -8.88
C PHE A 44 -12.10 9.99 -7.84
N ILE A 45 -12.23 9.56 -6.58
CA ILE A 45 -11.34 9.95 -5.48
C ILE A 45 -10.86 8.69 -4.79
N ALA A 46 -9.55 8.60 -4.54
CA ALA A 46 -8.99 7.49 -3.77
C ALA A 46 -7.90 7.97 -2.81
N ALA A 47 -7.83 7.33 -1.64
CA ALA A 47 -6.72 7.51 -0.71
C ALA A 47 -6.24 6.14 -0.22
N PHE A 48 -4.94 5.87 -0.28
CA PHE A 48 -4.37 4.58 0.11
C PHE A 48 -2.89 4.69 0.48
N VAL A 49 -2.42 3.72 1.25
CA VAL A 49 -1.01 3.63 1.66
C VAL A 49 -0.13 3.29 0.46
N ALA A 50 0.96 4.02 0.27
CA ALA A 50 1.78 3.93 -0.94
C ALA A 50 3.23 4.39 -0.69
N GLY A 51 4.01 4.48 -1.74
CA GLY A 51 5.34 5.06 -1.73
C GLY A 51 6.34 4.28 -0.86
N GLU A 52 7.00 4.99 0.03
CA GLU A 52 8.04 4.44 0.91
C GLU A 52 7.50 3.85 2.22
N SER A 53 6.17 3.71 2.36
CA SER A 53 5.57 3.10 3.54
C SER A 53 6.13 1.70 3.76
N LEU A 54 6.52 1.41 5.01
CA LEU A 54 7.11 0.12 5.43
C LEU A 54 8.36 -0.31 4.64
N LEU A 55 9.00 0.59 3.88
CA LEU A 55 10.19 0.28 3.07
C LEU A 55 11.31 -0.33 3.93
N GLN A 56 11.56 0.27 5.11
CA GLN A 56 12.60 -0.22 6.00
C GLN A 56 12.27 -1.60 6.58
N LEU A 57 11.01 -1.83 6.96
CA LEU A 57 10.57 -3.16 7.41
C LEU A 57 10.76 -4.21 6.31
N ARG A 58 10.49 -3.86 5.05
CA ARG A 58 10.73 -4.74 3.91
C ARG A 58 12.21 -5.06 3.75
N HIS A 59 13.09 -4.08 3.86
CA HIS A 59 14.53 -4.29 3.80
C HIS A 59 15.04 -5.17 4.95
N ASP A 60 14.56 -4.94 6.16
CA ASP A 60 14.93 -5.75 7.34
C ASP A 60 14.51 -7.22 7.16
N LEU A 61 13.29 -7.45 6.65
CA LEU A 61 12.79 -8.80 6.38
C LEU A 61 13.60 -9.51 5.29
N ILE A 62 13.95 -8.81 4.22
CA ILE A 62 14.82 -9.33 3.15
C ILE A 62 16.20 -9.72 3.70
N ALA A 63 16.82 -8.82 4.45
CA ALA A 63 18.15 -9.06 5.00
C ALA A 63 18.17 -10.20 6.03
N ALA A 64 17.13 -10.31 6.87
CA ALA A 64 17.01 -11.36 7.85
C ALA A 64 16.70 -12.74 7.21
N ASP A 65 15.86 -12.79 6.16
CA ASP A 65 15.60 -14.03 5.41
C ASP A 65 16.87 -14.52 4.70
N ASP A 66 17.63 -13.63 4.06
CA ASP A 66 18.88 -13.96 3.38
C ASP A 66 19.90 -14.49 4.38
N ALA A 67 20.11 -13.80 5.49
CA ALA A 67 21.03 -14.22 6.54
C ALA A 67 20.68 -15.60 7.15
N ALA A 68 19.39 -15.89 7.31
CA ALA A 68 18.93 -17.13 7.95
C ALA A 68 18.84 -18.33 6.99
N THR A 69 18.62 -18.10 5.69
CA THR A 69 18.27 -19.18 4.75
C THR A 69 18.99 -19.12 3.41
N GLY A 70 19.70 -18.03 3.10
CA GLY A 70 20.27 -17.76 1.77
C GLY A 70 19.18 -17.57 0.70
N ARG A 71 17.92 -17.33 1.10
CA ARG A 71 16.79 -17.12 0.19
C ARG A 71 15.98 -15.90 0.64
N VAL A 72 15.54 -15.12 -0.32
CA VAL A 72 14.71 -13.94 -0.07
C VAL A 72 13.26 -14.24 -0.38
N GLY A 73 12.39 -14.03 0.61
CA GLY A 73 10.95 -14.10 0.45
C GLY A 73 10.31 -12.70 0.36
N VAL A 74 9.36 -12.51 -0.55
CA VAL A 74 8.54 -11.31 -0.54
C VAL A 74 7.54 -11.40 0.61
N ARG A 75 7.65 -10.51 1.59
CA ARG A 75 6.78 -10.47 2.80
C ARG A 75 6.00 -9.17 2.93
N VAL A 76 6.41 -8.14 2.24
CA VAL A 76 5.74 -6.84 2.15
C VAL A 76 5.62 -6.49 0.66
N ALA A 77 4.43 -6.17 0.22
CA ALA A 77 4.17 -5.79 -1.17
C ALA A 77 4.96 -4.53 -1.55
N THR A 78 5.34 -4.44 -2.82
CA THR A 78 5.89 -3.20 -3.36
C THR A 78 4.74 -2.23 -3.57
N MET A 79 4.87 -1.05 -2.99
CA MET A 79 3.87 0.00 -3.11
C MET A 79 4.16 0.89 -4.32
N ILE A 80 3.10 1.38 -4.95
CA ILE A 80 3.22 2.32 -6.07
C ILE A 80 3.67 3.68 -5.54
N ASP A 81 4.46 4.40 -6.32
CA ASP A 81 4.79 5.80 -6.05
C ASP A 81 3.77 6.77 -6.69
N VAL A 82 3.88 8.05 -6.37
CA VAL A 82 2.93 9.07 -6.85
C VAL A 82 2.97 9.24 -8.37
N GLN A 83 4.13 9.12 -9.00
CA GLN A 83 4.26 9.24 -10.45
C GLN A 83 3.65 8.04 -11.17
N GLY A 84 3.91 6.84 -10.66
CA GLY A 84 3.30 5.61 -11.13
C GLY A 84 1.78 5.64 -11.02
N ALA A 85 1.24 6.12 -9.90
CA ALA A 85 -0.20 6.23 -9.67
C ALA A 85 -0.86 7.23 -10.64
N ALA A 86 -0.26 8.40 -10.83
CA ALA A 86 -0.73 9.37 -11.83
C ALA A 86 -0.69 8.80 -13.26
N GLY A 87 0.39 8.09 -13.61
CA GLY A 87 0.53 7.42 -14.90
C GLY A 87 -0.51 6.30 -15.13
N LEU A 88 -0.91 5.60 -14.06
CA LEU A 88 -1.99 4.60 -14.13
C LEU A 88 -3.34 5.24 -14.45
N LEU A 89 -3.69 6.37 -13.81
CA LEU A 89 -4.91 7.09 -14.11
C LEU A 89 -4.96 7.54 -15.57
N GLN A 90 -3.85 8.10 -16.10
CA GLN A 90 -3.77 8.51 -17.50
C GLN A 90 -3.96 7.33 -18.46
N ARG A 91 -3.26 6.21 -18.22
CA ARG A 91 -3.40 4.97 -19.02
C ARG A 91 -4.78 4.35 -18.89
N GLY A 92 -5.44 4.50 -17.73
CA GLY A 92 -6.82 4.09 -17.50
C GLY A 92 -7.86 4.95 -18.24
N GLY A 93 -7.42 6.02 -18.91
CA GLY A 93 -8.30 6.91 -19.69
C GLY A 93 -9.01 7.99 -18.85
N PHE A 94 -8.55 8.23 -17.64
CA PHE A 94 -9.02 9.37 -16.85
C PHE A 94 -8.43 10.69 -17.36
N VAL A 95 -9.19 11.77 -17.19
CA VAL A 95 -8.76 13.12 -17.51
C VAL A 95 -8.49 13.94 -16.27
N SER A 96 -7.63 14.95 -16.42
CA SER A 96 -7.22 15.86 -15.33
C SER A 96 -6.78 15.13 -14.04
N PRO A 97 -5.94 14.06 -14.14
CA PRO A 97 -5.52 13.33 -12.97
C PRO A 97 -4.68 14.21 -12.03
N VAL A 98 -5.03 14.23 -10.76
CA VAL A 98 -4.25 14.84 -9.68
C VAL A 98 -3.83 13.73 -8.74
N ALA A 99 -2.55 13.69 -8.41
CA ALA A 99 -1.98 12.77 -7.44
C ALA A 99 -1.17 13.56 -6.43
N GLU A 100 -1.54 13.44 -5.18
CA GLU A 100 -0.89 14.09 -4.03
C GLU A 100 -0.33 13.04 -3.10
N ILE A 101 0.73 13.38 -2.36
CA ILE A 101 1.34 12.50 -1.38
C ILE A 101 1.50 13.24 -0.06
N ASP A 102 0.94 12.66 0.99
CA ASP A 102 1.13 13.09 2.37
C ASP A 102 2.06 12.12 3.08
N SER A 103 3.03 12.66 3.82
CA SER A 103 4.00 11.86 4.56
C SER A 103 3.83 12.08 6.06
N PHE A 104 3.69 10.98 6.79
CA PHE A 104 3.55 10.95 8.24
C PHE A 104 4.67 10.12 8.86
N THR A 105 4.97 10.35 10.12
CA THR A 105 5.88 9.50 10.89
C THR A 105 5.12 8.96 12.10
N VAL A 106 5.01 7.64 12.17
CA VAL A 106 4.45 6.95 13.33
C VAL A 106 5.61 6.40 14.16
N ARG A 107 5.54 6.54 15.49
CA ARG A 107 6.62 6.13 16.40
C ARG A 107 6.20 4.91 17.20
N TYR A 108 6.94 3.82 17.07
CA TYR A 108 6.65 2.55 17.75
C TYR A 108 7.70 2.22 18.81
N ALA A 109 7.27 1.70 19.96
CA ALA A 109 8.15 1.22 21.01
C ALA A 109 8.90 -0.09 20.63
N GLY A 110 8.55 -0.72 19.52
CA GLY A 110 9.20 -1.92 19.01
C GLY A 110 8.42 -2.52 17.84
N LEU A 111 9.05 -3.48 17.15
CA LEU A 111 8.46 -4.18 16.01
C LEU A 111 7.07 -4.77 16.30
N PHE A 112 6.89 -5.37 17.48
CA PHE A 112 5.62 -6.04 17.81
C PHE A 112 4.45 -5.07 17.95
N ALA A 113 4.70 -3.82 18.37
CA ALA A 113 3.67 -2.78 18.40
C ALA A 113 3.22 -2.42 16.97
N LEU A 114 4.17 -2.23 16.03
CA LEU A 114 3.86 -2.04 14.62
C LEU A 114 3.06 -3.22 14.05
N LEU A 115 3.50 -4.46 14.31
CA LEU A 115 2.80 -5.66 13.81
C LEU A 115 1.39 -5.81 14.41
N ALA A 116 1.17 -5.35 15.65
CA ALA A 116 -0.16 -5.35 16.25
C ALA A 116 -1.10 -4.36 15.56
N ASP A 117 -0.62 -3.15 15.26
CA ASP A 117 -1.39 -2.15 14.52
C ASP A 117 -1.73 -2.64 13.09
N LEU A 118 -0.75 -3.18 12.36
CA LEU A 118 -0.99 -3.75 11.04
C LEU A 118 -2.05 -4.87 11.06
N ARG A 119 -2.04 -5.73 12.09
CA ARG A 119 -3.09 -6.74 12.26
C ARG A 119 -4.44 -6.13 12.57
N GLY A 120 -4.47 -5.10 13.43
CA GLY A 120 -5.70 -4.39 13.79
C GLY A 120 -6.36 -3.71 12.59
N MET A 121 -5.55 -3.24 11.64
CA MET A 121 -6.01 -2.64 10.39
C MET A 121 -6.37 -3.68 9.29
N GLY A 122 -6.11 -4.97 9.50
CA GLY A 122 -6.30 -6.00 8.48
C GLY A 122 -5.14 -6.15 7.50
N GLU A 123 -4.04 -5.43 7.70
CA GLU A 123 -2.90 -5.32 6.78
C GLU A 123 -1.79 -6.38 7.06
N ALA A 124 -2.10 -7.41 7.81
CA ALA A 124 -1.08 -8.35 8.26
C ALA A 124 -0.47 -9.23 7.16
N ASN A 125 -1.18 -9.47 6.06
CA ASN A 125 -0.69 -10.26 4.92
C ASN A 125 -1.62 -10.20 3.70
N ALA A 126 -1.38 -9.27 2.81
CA ALA A 126 -2.08 -9.13 1.54
C ALA A 126 -1.51 -10.00 0.40
N LEU A 127 -0.41 -10.72 0.63
CA LEU A 127 0.25 -11.52 -0.40
C LEU A 127 -0.43 -12.88 -0.58
N ALA A 128 -0.61 -13.31 -1.82
CA ALA A 128 -1.13 -14.63 -2.16
C ALA A 128 -0.21 -15.78 -1.64
N SER A 129 1.10 -15.55 -1.60
CA SER A 129 2.08 -16.49 -1.04
C SER A 129 2.38 -16.16 0.41
N ARG A 130 1.97 -17.05 1.32
CA ARG A 130 2.22 -16.92 2.76
C ARG A 130 3.40 -17.77 3.16
N LEU A 131 4.60 -17.22 3.08
CA LEU A 131 5.78 -17.87 3.61
C LEU A 131 5.77 -17.80 5.15
N PRO A 132 5.92 -18.93 5.87
CA PRO A 132 6.02 -18.92 7.32
C PRO A 132 7.17 -18.03 7.77
N LEU A 133 6.92 -17.17 8.75
CA LEU A 133 7.95 -16.33 9.34
C LEU A 133 8.64 -17.13 10.44
N ARG A 134 9.92 -17.45 10.24
CA ARG A 134 10.74 -18.17 11.22
C ARG A 134 11.00 -17.28 12.44
N ARG A 135 11.17 -17.90 13.59
CA ARG A 135 11.42 -17.18 14.86
C ARG A 135 12.76 -16.44 14.87
N ASP A 136 13.79 -17.04 14.26
CA ASP A 136 15.13 -16.43 14.12
C ASP A 136 15.10 -15.20 13.21
N VAL A 137 14.40 -15.28 12.07
CA VAL A 137 14.16 -14.14 11.18
C VAL A 137 13.41 -13.02 11.91
N LEU A 138 12.34 -13.35 12.62
CA LEU A 138 11.58 -12.37 13.38
C LEU A 138 12.42 -11.70 14.49
N ALA A 139 13.29 -12.46 15.15
CA ALA A 139 14.19 -11.93 16.17
C ALA A 139 15.23 -10.97 15.58
N ASP A 140 15.83 -11.30 14.43
CA ASP A 140 16.76 -10.40 13.73
C ASP A 140 16.08 -9.11 13.26
N VAL A 141 14.89 -9.21 12.67
CA VAL A 141 14.10 -8.02 12.29
C VAL A 141 13.77 -7.15 13.50
N ALA A 142 13.41 -7.76 14.64
CA ALA A 142 13.14 -7.02 15.87
C ALA A 142 14.37 -6.30 16.40
N ALA A 143 15.55 -6.93 16.33
CA ALA A 143 16.81 -6.31 16.71
C ALA A 143 17.13 -5.11 15.81
N ARG A 144 17.12 -5.29 14.48
CA ARG A 144 17.32 -4.20 13.51
C ARG A 144 16.33 -3.05 13.68
N PHE A 145 15.09 -3.36 14.02
CA PHE A 145 14.07 -2.35 14.30
C PHE A 145 14.41 -1.55 15.56
N ALA A 146 14.85 -2.24 16.62
CA ALA A 146 15.24 -1.62 17.89
C ALA A 146 16.53 -0.79 17.77
N ASP A 147 17.49 -1.22 16.96
CA ASP A 147 18.76 -0.49 16.72
C ASP A 147 18.56 0.91 16.13
N ARG A 148 17.40 1.17 15.53
CA ARG A 148 17.02 2.49 14.99
C ARG A 148 16.19 3.31 15.96
N ALA A 149 16.02 2.85 17.20
CA ALA A 149 15.28 3.60 18.20
C ALA A 149 16.00 4.90 18.54
N ASP A 150 15.22 5.96 18.68
CA ASP A 150 15.72 7.26 19.14
C ASP A 150 16.00 7.27 20.65
N ALA A 151 16.36 8.45 21.17
CA ALA A 151 16.66 8.62 22.59
C ALA A 151 15.50 8.27 23.54
N ASP A 152 14.26 8.29 23.05
CA ASP A 152 13.06 7.92 23.81
C ASP A 152 12.74 6.43 23.66
N GLY A 153 13.60 5.62 23.04
CA GLY A 153 13.42 4.20 22.82
C GLY A 153 12.33 3.87 21.78
N LYS A 154 12.00 4.79 20.89
CA LYS A 154 11.00 4.58 19.83
C LYS A 154 11.62 4.64 18.45
N THR A 155 11.16 3.78 17.57
CA THR A 155 11.57 3.74 16.17
C THR A 155 10.57 4.48 15.30
N ASN A 156 11.07 5.37 14.46
CA ASN A 156 10.30 6.12 13.49
C ASN A 156 9.96 5.23 12.27
N VAL A 157 8.68 5.17 11.92
CA VAL A 157 8.18 4.45 10.76
C VAL A 157 7.49 5.45 9.85
N PRO A 158 8.07 5.76 8.68
CA PRO A 158 7.41 6.64 7.71
C PRO A 158 6.20 5.92 7.10
N VAL A 159 5.12 6.66 6.93
CA VAL A 159 3.91 6.25 6.24
C VAL A 159 3.55 7.32 5.23
N GLN A 160 3.32 6.92 4.00
CA GLN A 160 2.90 7.80 2.92
C GLN A 160 1.51 7.39 2.45
N ILE A 161 0.64 8.38 2.30
CA ILE A 161 -0.70 8.20 1.73
C ILE A 161 -0.73 8.97 0.41
N ILE A 162 -1.11 8.27 -0.66
CA ILE A 162 -1.40 8.91 -1.94
C ILE A 162 -2.90 9.17 -2.01
N THR A 163 -3.24 10.41 -2.34
CA THR A 163 -4.59 10.81 -2.71
C THR A 163 -4.67 11.04 -4.20
N LEU A 164 -5.63 10.39 -4.85
CA LEU A 164 -5.88 10.49 -6.28
C LEU A 164 -7.23 11.16 -6.51
N THR A 165 -7.30 12.07 -7.48
CA THR A 165 -8.55 12.64 -8.00
C THR A 165 -8.47 12.65 -9.51
N ALA A 166 -9.53 12.19 -10.18
CA ALA A 166 -9.57 12.14 -11.64
C ALA A 166 -11.02 12.09 -12.14
N TRP A 167 -11.25 12.37 -13.43
CA TRP A 167 -12.59 12.41 -14.01
C TRP A 167 -12.69 11.49 -15.23
N ASN A 168 -13.89 10.95 -15.43
CA ASN A 168 -14.23 10.27 -16.67
C ASN A 168 -14.62 11.31 -17.73
N ALA A 169 -13.93 11.32 -18.86
CA ALA A 169 -14.22 12.27 -19.96
C ALA A 169 -15.49 11.92 -20.76
N GLY A 170 -15.93 10.66 -20.70
CA GLY A 170 -16.96 10.09 -21.58
C GLY A 170 -16.35 9.28 -22.71
#